data_cda6597386423d543c8a33b3ba65bbb7
#
_entry.id   cda6597386423d543c8a33b3ba65bbb7
#
_cell.length_a   1.000
_cell.length_b   1.000
_cell.length_c   1.000
_cell.angle_alpha   90.00
_cell.angle_beta   90.00
_cell.angle_gamma   90.00
#
_symmetry.space_group_name_H-M   'P 1'
#
loop_
_entity.id
_entity.type
_entity.pdbx_description
1 polymer ?
#
loop_
_entity_poly.entity_id
_entity_poly.type
_entity_poly.pdbx_seq_one_letter_code
_entity_poly.pdbx_strand_id
1 'polypeptide(L)'
;MKISDGNWLIQPGLNVTYPVQVFDVEQQGNDLVVYVAPRDVRERTWQLDTLMFTVRLFAPQEGIVGVRIEHFQGALDNGPHYPLNVLKDVKVEIENNAEFAELKSGSVSVRVTKGEFWALDFLRNGQRITGSQLKNNGYVQDSNTDRNYVFERLDLGVGETVYGLGERFTALVRNGQTVETWNRDGGTSTEQSYKNIPFYLTNRGYGVLVNHPENVSFEVGSEKVSKVQFSVEGEYLEYFVIDGPTPKEVLNRYTRFTGRPALPPAWSFGLWLTTSFTTNYDEATVNSFIDGMAERDLPLHVFHFDCFWMKAFQWCDFEWDPQTFPDPEGMIRRLKEKGLKVCVWINPYIGQKSPIFNELKEKGYLLKRPDGSLWQWDKWQPGLEIGRASCRERVY
;
A
#
# COMPACT_ATOMS: atom_id res chain seq x y z
N MET A 1 11.74 -1.96 -6.54
CA MET A 1 12.96 -1.48 -7.25
C MET A 1 13.37 -2.47 -8.32
N LYS A 2 13.92 -2.03 -9.44
CA LYS A 2 14.53 -2.93 -10.43
C LYS A 2 15.89 -3.40 -9.94
N ILE A 3 16.10 -4.71 -9.95
CA ILE A 3 17.30 -5.37 -9.43
C ILE A 3 18.27 -5.74 -10.56
N SER A 4 17.74 -6.07 -11.74
CA SER A 4 18.53 -6.49 -12.90
C SER A 4 18.21 -5.65 -14.14
N ASP A 5 18.96 -5.89 -15.19
CA ASP A 5 18.70 -5.33 -16.53
C ASP A 5 17.48 -5.97 -17.24
N GLY A 6 16.71 -6.77 -16.51
CA GLY A 6 15.60 -7.57 -17.04
C GLY A 6 16.03 -8.98 -17.49
N ASN A 7 17.32 -9.24 -17.54
CA ASN A 7 17.90 -10.53 -17.92
C ASN A 7 18.62 -11.14 -16.69
N TRP A 8 19.93 -11.10 -16.64
CA TRP A 8 20.72 -11.69 -15.53
C TRP A 8 21.78 -10.75 -14.94
N LEU A 9 22.08 -9.63 -15.57
CA LEU A 9 23.04 -8.68 -15.02
C LEU A 9 22.39 -7.89 -13.90
N ILE A 10 22.98 -7.97 -12.71
CA ILE A 10 22.55 -7.19 -11.55
C ILE A 10 22.97 -5.73 -11.76
N GLN A 11 22.10 -4.81 -11.36
CA GLN A 11 22.39 -3.37 -11.42
C GLN A 11 23.64 -3.03 -10.62
N PRO A 12 24.49 -2.11 -11.10
CA PRO A 12 25.69 -1.69 -10.38
C PRO A 12 25.39 -1.21 -8.96
N GLY A 13 26.21 -1.64 -8.01
CA GLY A 13 26.06 -1.30 -6.61
C GLY A 13 25.11 -2.19 -5.81
N LEU A 14 24.37 -3.09 -6.47
CA LEU A 14 23.53 -4.06 -5.79
C LEU A 14 24.27 -5.39 -5.57
N ASN A 15 24.21 -5.87 -4.33
CA ASN A 15 24.65 -7.21 -3.96
C ASN A 15 23.40 -8.02 -3.56
N VAL A 16 23.14 -9.11 -4.29
CA VAL A 16 21.91 -9.91 -4.12
C VAL A 16 22.24 -11.29 -3.59
N THR A 17 21.66 -11.62 -2.46
CA THR A 17 21.73 -12.96 -1.86
C THR A 17 20.39 -13.68 -2.03
N TYR A 18 20.42 -14.86 -2.61
CA TYR A 18 19.23 -15.67 -2.88
C TYR A 18 19.14 -16.87 -1.93
N PRO A 19 17.96 -17.25 -1.45
CA PRO A 19 17.75 -18.56 -0.85
C PRO A 19 17.94 -19.66 -1.92
N VAL A 20 18.64 -20.72 -1.58
CA VAL A 20 19.00 -21.81 -2.51
C VAL A 20 18.53 -23.16 -1.98
N GLN A 21 18.82 -23.49 -0.73
CA GLN A 21 18.55 -24.78 -0.15
C GLN A 21 17.72 -24.66 1.13
N VAL A 22 16.66 -25.44 1.24
CA VAL A 22 15.96 -25.66 2.50
C VAL A 22 16.87 -26.47 3.43
N PHE A 23 17.34 -25.86 4.50
CA PHE A 23 18.20 -26.48 5.49
C PHE A 23 17.37 -27.27 6.52
N ASP A 24 16.28 -26.66 7.03
CA ASP A 24 15.40 -27.29 8.00
C ASP A 24 13.98 -26.74 7.90
N VAL A 25 13.02 -27.52 8.40
CA VAL A 25 11.60 -27.13 8.47
C VAL A 25 11.04 -27.58 9.81
N GLU A 26 10.55 -26.61 10.57
CA GLU A 26 9.89 -26.81 11.85
C GLU A 26 8.39 -26.49 11.78
N GLN A 27 7.58 -27.29 12.43
CA GLN A 27 6.19 -26.93 12.69
C GLN A 27 6.09 -26.23 14.05
N GLN A 28 5.60 -25.01 14.06
CA GLN A 28 5.37 -24.20 15.27
C GLN A 28 3.88 -23.88 15.40
N GLY A 29 3.14 -24.73 16.11
CA GLY A 29 1.68 -24.64 16.19
C GLY A 29 1.04 -24.90 14.83
N ASN A 30 0.35 -23.88 14.30
CA ASN A 30 -0.29 -23.91 12.98
C ASN A 30 0.59 -23.32 11.85
N ASP A 31 1.83 -22.99 12.15
CA ASP A 31 2.76 -22.39 11.19
C ASP A 31 3.86 -23.38 10.82
N LEU A 32 4.43 -23.19 9.62
CA LEU A 32 5.70 -23.79 9.22
C LEU A 32 6.78 -22.71 9.23
N VAL A 33 7.90 -23.02 9.88
CA VAL A 33 9.11 -22.19 9.87
C VAL A 33 10.17 -22.93 9.07
N VAL A 34 10.63 -22.31 8.00
CA VAL A 34 11.57 -22.86 7.03
C VAL A 34 12.88 -22.08 7.11
N TYR A 35 13.96 -22.75 7.38
CA TYR A 35 15.30 -22.19 7.40
C TYR A 35 15.98 -22.47 6.06
N VAL A 36 16.39 -21.40 5.35
CA VAL A 36 16.90 -21.51 3.98
C VAL A 36 18.28 -20.90 3.87
N ALA A 37 19.24 -21.68 3.41
CA ALA A 37 20.59 -21.22 3.18
C ALA A 37 20.78 -20.71 1.75
N PRO A 38 21.68 -19.74 1.51
CA PRO A 38 21.97 -19.21 0.17
C PRO A 38 22.94 -20.09 -0.64
N ARG A 39 23.28 -21.24 -0.11
CA ARG A 39 24.12 -22.27 -0.73
C ARG A 39 23.79 -23.63 -0.19
N ASP A 40 24.23 -24.68 -0.89
CA ASP A 40 24.15 -26.05 -0.40
C ASP A 40 25.08 -26.24 0.81
N VAL A 41 24.54 -26.67 1.95
CA VAL A 41 25.27 -26.89 3.21
C VAL A 41 25.29 -28.41 3.49
N ARG A 42 26.36 -29.08 3.05
CA ARG A 42 26.54 -30.54 3.24
C ARG A 42 27.35 -30.90 4.48
N GLU A 43 28.21 -29.99 4.94
CA GLU A 43 29.09 -30.16 6.07
C GLU A 43 28.93 -29.07 7.10
N ARG A 44 29.14 -29.37 8.36
CA ARG A 44 28.98 -28.39 9.46
C ARG A 44 29.81 -27.13 9.31
N THR A 45 30.98 -27.22 8.69
CA THR A 45 31.85 -26.06 8.43
C THR A 45 31.31 -25.12 7.34
N TRP A 46 30.43 -25.61 6.46
CA TRP A 46 29.87 -24.82 5.37
C TRP A 46 28.78 -23.85 5.81
N GLN A 47 28.33 -23.95 7.08
CA GLN A 47 27.46 -22.96 7.68
C GLN A 47 28.18 -21.67 8.07
N LEU A 48 29.52 -21.67 8.09
CA LEU A 48 30.31 -20.47 8.38
C LEU A 48 30.34 -19.53 7.19
N ASP A 49 30.44 -18.22 7.45
CA ASP A 49 30.48 -17.18 6.43
C ASP A 49 29.29 -17.26 5.44
N THR A 50 28.10 -17.49 6.00
CA THR A 50 26.85 -17.50 5.26
C THR A 50 25.71 -16.97 6.12
N LEU A 51 24.75 -16.33 5.48
CA LEU A 51 23.49 -15.96 6.16
C LEU A 51 22.49 -17.11 6.08
N MET A 52 21.40 -16.99 6.82
CA MET A 52 20.26 -17.89 6.73
C MET A 52 18.97 -17.05 6.71
N PHE A 53 18.09 -17.35 5.76
CA PHE A 53 16.76 -16.79 5.75
C PHE A 53 15.85 -17.61 6.66
N THR A 54 15.00 -16.92 7.41
CA THR A 54 13.86 -17.55 8.09
C THR A 54 12.60 -17.24 7.30
N VAL A 55 11.91 -18.26 6.84
CA VAL A 55 10.65 -18.11 6.09
C VAL A 55 9.53 -18.74 6.90
N ARG A 56 8.58 -17.92 7.33
CA ARG A 56 7.37 -18.39 8.03
C ARG A 56 6.21 -18.48 7.04
N LEU A 57 5.54 -19.64 7.03
CA LEU A 57 4.30 -19.87 6.29
C LEU A 57 3.17 -20.03 7.29
N PHE A 58 2.09 -19.32 7.11
CA PHE A 58 0.97 -19.29 8.04
C PHE A 58 -0.36 -18.97 7.35
N ALA A 59 -1.48 -19.13 8.05
CA ALA A 59 -2.81 -18.82 7.52
C ALA A 59 -3.57 -17.93 8.49
N PRO A 60 -3.78 -16.63 8.18
CA PRO A 60 -4.53 -15.72 9.06
C PRO A 60 -6.03 -15.94 9.02
N GLN A 61 -6.56 -16.47 7.91
CA GLN A 61 -7.97 -16.84 7.69
C GLN A 61 -8.05 -17.96 6.66
N GLU A 62 -9.17 -18.67 6.62
CA GLU A 62 -9.43 -19.66 5.58
C GLU A 62 -9.41 -19.03 4.18
N GLY A 63 -8.68 -19.64 3.25
CA GLY A 63 -8.51 -19.15 1.88
C GLY A 63 -7.46 -18.05 1.74
N ILE A 64 -6.65 -17.80 2.78
CA ILE A 64 -5.52 -16.87 2.77
C ILE A 64 -4.30 -17.58 3.36
N VAL A 65 -3.19 -17.52 2.64
CA VAL A 65 -1.88 -17.98 3.13
C VAL A 65 -0.90 -16.82 3.16
N GLY A 66 -0.13 -16.71 4.22
CA GLY A 66 0.89 -15.70 4.43
C GLY A 66 2.29 -16.29 4.30
N VAL A 67 3.20 -15.48 3.79
CA VAL A 67 4.64 -15.74 3.73
C VAL A 67 5.36 -14.54 4.32
N ARG A 68 6.24 -14.81 5.28
CA ARG A 68 7.15 -13.82 5.84
C ARG A 68 8.58 -14.29 5.66
N ILE A 69 9.36 -13.56 4.90
CA ILE A 69 10.78 -13.82 4.62
C ILE A 69 11.59 -12.84 5.45
N GLU A 70 12.45 -13.34 6.30
CA GLU A 70 13.30 -12.52 7.19
C GLU A 70 14.77 -12.83 6.93
N HIS A 71 15.55 -11.79 6.71
CA HIS A 71 17.00 -11.83 6.73
C HIS A 71 17.51 -11.69 8.16
N PHE A 72 16.93 -10.76 8.93
CA PHE A 72 17.33 -10.48 10.30
C PHE A 72 16.13 -10.22 11.21
N GLN A 73 15.96 -11.10 12.23
CA GLN A 73 14.85 -11.00 13.18
C GLN A 73 15.06 -9.99 14.32
N GLY A 74 16.28 -9.47 14.47
CA GLY A 74 16.62 -8.48 15.48
C GLY A 74 16.46 -7.03 15.02
N ALA A 75 15.91 -6.79 13.84
CA ALA A 75 15.66 -5.43 13.37
C ALA A 75 14.61 -4.73 14.24
N LEU A 76 14.75 -3.41 14.38
CA LEU A 76 13.75 -2.61 15.08
C LEU A 76 12.48 -2.55 14.26
N ASP A 77 11.37 -2.81 14.95
CA ASP A 77 10.04 -2.63 14.38
C ASP A 77 9.60 -1.17 14.55
N ASN A 78 9.66 -0.43 13.48
CA ASN A 78 9.41 1.01 13.51
C ASN A 78 7.92 1.34 13.35
N GLY A 79 7.05 0.35 13.02
CA GLY A 79 5.62 0.62 12.77
C GLY A 79 5.36 1.89 11.92
N PRO A 80 4.12 2.26 11.71
CA PRO A 80 2.88 1.60 12.12
C PRO A 80 2.62 0.29 11.36
N HIS A 81 1.74 -0.55 11.92
CA HIS A 81 1.26 -1.76 11.25
C HIS A 81 -0.22 -1.61 10.89
N TYR A 82 -0.61 -2.23 9.78
CA TYR A 82 -2.03 -2.31 9.43
C TYR A 82 -2.76 -3.28 10.39
N PRO A 83 -3.89 -2.89 10.96
CA PRO A 83 -4.71 -3.81 11.73
C PRO A 83 -5.37 -4.83 10.78
N LEU A 84 -4.97 -6.09 10.90
CA LEU A 84 -5.53 -7.18 10.11
C LEU A 84 -6.44 -8.05 11.00
N ASN A 85 -7.55 -8.52 10.43
CA ASN A 85 -8.48 -9.42 11.11
C ASN A 85 -7.94 -10.85 11.07
N VAL A 86 -7.01 -11.17 11.95
CA VAL A 86 -6.46 -12.53 12.10
C VAL A 86 -7.36 -13.34 13.02
N LEU A 87 -7.78 -14.52 12.57
CA LEU A 87 -8.61 -15.44 13.35
C LEU A 87 -7.71 -16.37 14.20
N LYS A 88 -8.13 -16.63 15.45
CA LYS A 88 -7.36 -17.47 16.38
C LYS A 88 -7.41 -18.97 16.04
N ASP A 89 -8.53 -19.43 15.49
CA ASP A 89 -8.83 -20.85 15.30
C ASP A 89 -8.93 -21.21 13.81
N VAL A 90 -7.96 -20.79 13.01
CA VAL A 90 -7.91 -21.17 11.60
C VAL A 90 -7.52 -22.62 11.46
N LYS A 91 -8.34 -23.41 10.76
CA LYS A 91 -7.99 -24.80 10.43
C LYS A 91 -6.94 -24.82 9.33
N VAL A 92 -5.83 -25.47 9.62
CA VAL A 92 -4.75 -25.71 8.66
C VAL A 92 -4.49 -27.20 8.57
N GLU A 93 -4.10 -27.64 7.38
CA GLU A 93 -3.53 -28.96 7.14
C GLU A 93 -2.05 -28.75 6.85
N ILE A 94 -1.17 -29.48 7.56
CA ILE A 94 0.28 -29.40 7.38
C ILE A 94 0.78 -30.75 6.96
N GLU A 95 1.52 -30.78 5.85
CA GLU A 95 2.28 -31.93 5.39
C GLU A 95 3.76 -31.56 5.33
N ASN A 96 4.62 -32.40 5.92
CA ASN A 96 6.06 -32.19 5.94
C ASN A 96 6.74 -33.53 5.71
N ASN A 97 7.28 -33.76 4.53
CA ASN A 97 7.95 -34.97 4.10
C ASN A 97 9.36 -34.68 3.53
N ALA A 98 10.00 -35.66 2.92
CA ALA A 98 11.35 -35.50 2.37
C ALA A 98 11.43 -34.60 1.14
N GLU A 99 10.32 -34.45 0.38
CA GLU A 99 10.30 -33.72 -0.89
C GLU A 99 9.80 -32.29 -0.73
N PHE A 100 8.84 -32.08 0.15
CA PHE A 100 8.23 -30.78 0.36
C PHE A 100 7.69 -30.58 1.79
N ALA A 101 7.40 -29.32 2.11
CA ALA A 101 6.56 -28.94 3.23
C ALA A 101 5.42 -28.05 2.70
N GLU A 102 4.18 -28.33 3.12
CA GLU A 102 2.99 -27.63 2.64
C GLU A 102 2.09 -27.25 3.81
N LEU A 103 1.59 -26.02 3.77
CA LEU A 103 0.55 -25.50 4.65
C LEU A 103 -0.67 -25.16 3.81
N LYS A 104 -1.82 -25.77 4.15
CA LYS A 104 -3.08 -25.59 3.44
C LYS A 104 -4.13 -25.01 4.36
N SER A 105 -4.89 -24.04 3.84
CA SER A 105 -6.03 -23.39 4.50
C SER A 105 -7.21 -23.26 3.52
N GLY A 106 -8.22 -24.10 3.70
CA GLY A 106 -9.34 -24.21 2.76
C GLY A 106 -8.90 -24.71 1.39
N SER A 107 -9.16 -23.90 0.36
CA SER A 107 -8.81 -24.24 -1.04
C SER A 107 -7.38 -23.89 -1.42
N VAL A 108 -6.69 -23.04 -0.67
CA VAL A 108 -5.34 -22.56 -1.00
C VAL A 108 -4.28 -23.20 -0.13
N SER A 109 -3.12 -23.47 -0.71
CA SER A 109 -1.94 -23.89 0.03
C SER A 109 -0.68 -23.19 -0.46
N VAL A 110 0.32 -23.13 0.41
CA VAL A 110 1.70 -22.76 0.09
C VAL A 110 2.60 -23.95 0.34
N ARG A 111 3.37 -24.31 -0.68
CA ARG A 111 4.29 -25.44 -0.67
C ARG A 111 5.71 -24.97 -0.88
N VAL A 112 6.61 -25.44 -0.03
CA VAL A 112 8.05 -25.31 -0.14
C VAL A 112 8.64 -26.60 -0.68
N THR A 113 9.39 -26.53 -1.76
CA THR A 113 10.16 -27.67 -2.28
C THR A 113 11.47 -27.81 -1.53
N LYS A 114 11.79 -29.03 -1.08
CA LYS A 114 13.02 -29.39 -0.34
C LYS A 114 14.11 -30.01 -1.22
N GLY A 115 13.92 -30.04 -2.54
CA GLY A 115 14.85 -30.68 -3.46
C GLY A 115 16.17 -29.92 -3.64
N GLU A 116 16.79 -30.08 -4.79
CA GLU A 116 18.08 -29.46 -5.13
C GLU A 116 18.03 -27.93 -5.05
N PHE A 117 16.84 -27.35 -5.32
CA PHE A 117 16.64 -25.92 -5.33
C PHE A 117 15.39 -25.50 -4.57
N TRP A 118 15.52 -24.38 -3.87
CA TRP A 118 14.42 -23.68 -3.22
C TRP A 118 13.32 -23.27 -4.21
N ALA A 119 12.07 -23.54 -3.86
CA ALA A 119 10.89 -23.04 -4.56
C ALA A 119 9.72 -22.87 -3.59
N LEU A 120 8.90 -21.84 -3.85
CA LEU A 120 7.60 -21.61 -3.23
C LEU A 120 6.52 -21.73 -4.30
N ASP A 121 5.54 -22.59 -4.10
CA ASP A 121 4.38 -22.73 -4.97
C ASP A 121 3.09 -22.46 -4.20
N PHE A 122 2.21 -21.68 -4.80
CA PHE A 122 0.85 -21.46 -4.32
C PHE A 122 -0.11 -22.29 -5.17
N LEU A 123 -0.93 -23.10 -4.48
CA LEU A 123 -1.82 -24.03 -5.15
C LEU A 123 -3.28 -23.76 -4.75
N ARG A 124 -4.20 -23.94 -5.68
CA ARG A 124 -5.63 -24.03 -5.45
C ARG A 124 -6.10 -25.44 -5.73
N ASN A 125 -6.61 -26.15 -4.72
CA ASN A 125 -7.04 -27.54 -4.84
C ASN A 125 -5.97 -28.43 -5.50
N GLY A 126 -4.70 -28.24 -5.13
CA GLY A 126 -3.56 -28.96 -5.68
C GLY A 126 -3.04 -28.48 -7.04
N GLN A 127 -3.70 -27.52 -7.68
CA GLN A 127 -3.23 -26.91 -8.95
C GLN A 127 -2.47 -25.62 -8.67
N ARG A 128 -1.26 -25.51 -9.22
CA ARG A 128 -0.42 -24.32 -9.09
C ARG A 128 -1.07 -23.09 -9.74
N ILE A 129 -1.21 -22.00 -8.98
CA ILE A 129 -1.76 -20.71 -9.45
C ILE A 129 -0.67 -19.67 -9.67
N THR A 130 0.37 -19.67 -8.84
CA THR A 130 1.58 -18.84 -8.98
C THR A 130 2.69 -19.44 -8.12
N GLY A 131 3.86 -18.84 -8.12
CA GLY A 131 4.98 -19.29 -7.27
C GLY A 131 6.27 -18.56 -7.60
N SER A 132 7.29 -18.92 -6.83
CA SER A 132 8.61 -18.34 -6.87
C SER A 132 9.64 -19.46 -6.95
N GLN A 133 10.49 -19.43 -7.96
CA GLN A 133 11.54 -20.41 -8.19
C GLN A 133 12.91 -19.87 -7.76
N LEU A 134 13.95 -20.66 -7.90
CA LEU A 134 15.33 -20.25 -7.64
C LEU A 134 15.65 -18.86 -8.20
N LYS A 135 16.26 -18.00 -7.37
CA LYS A 135 16.63 -16.61 -7.68
C LYS A 135 15.44 -15.66 -7.92
N ASN A 136 14.25 -16.01 -7.49
CA ASN A 136 13.09 -15.14 -7.62
C ASN A 136 12.75 -14.39 -6.31
N ASN A 137 13.36 -14.73 -5.20
CA ASN A 137 13.31 -13.96 -3.96
C ASN A 137 14.69 -13.83 -3.33
N GLY A 138 14.85 -12.91 -2.40
CA GLY A 138 16.13 -12.73 -1.72
C GLY A 138 16.27 -11.39 -1.03
N TYR A 139 17.50 -11.16 -0.60
CA TYR A 139 17.95 -9.97 0.11
C TYR A 139 18.93 -9.18 -0.76
N VAL A 140 18.76 -7.86 -0.79
CA VAL A 140 19.56 -6.94 -1.59
C VAL A 140 20.22 -5.93 -0.67
N GLN A 141 21.52 -5.80 -0.78
CA GLN A 141 22.29 -4.69 -0.21
C GLN A 141 22.60 -3.69 -1.33
N ASP A 142 22.16 -2.46 -1.17
CA ASP A 142 22.42 -1.38 -2.11
C ASP A 142 23.52 -0.46 -1.58
N SER A 143 24.72 -0.62 -2.08
CA SER A 143 25.87 0.20 -1.72
C SER A 143 25.79 1.66 -2.25
N ASN A 144 24.86 1.95 -3.16
CA ASN A 144 24.68 3.33 -3.65
C ASN A 144 23.90 4.18 -2.66
N THR A 145 23.03 3.56 -1.86
CA THR A 145 22.13 4.25 -0.90
C THR A 145 22.36 3.86 0.55
N ASP A 146 23.21 2.84 0.80
CA ASP A 146 23.41 2.21 2.12
C ASP A 146 22.11 1.68 2.71
N ARG A 147 21.26 1.09 1.85
CA ARG A 147 19.97 0.51 2.22
C ARG A 147 19.89 -0.95 1.85
N ASN A 148 19.06 -1.67 2.59
CA ASN A 148 18.80 -3.07 2.35
C ASN A 148 17.35 -3.26 1.93
N TYR A 149 17.09 -4.31 1.14
CA TYR A 149 15.75 -4.64 0.65
C TYR A 149 15.54 -6.16 0.70
N VAL A 150 14.29 -6.55 0.93
CA VAL A 150 13.83 -7.92 0.68
C VAL A 150 12.84 -7.89 -0.47
N PHE A 151 12.94 -8.86 -1.38
CA PHE A 151 12.08 -8.92 -2.55
C PHE A 151 11.55 -10.31 -2.85
N GLU A 152 10.43 -10.35 -3.58
CA GLU A 152 9.79 -11.55 -4.10
C GLU A 152 9.38 -11.32 -5.56
N ARG A 153 9.44 -12.38 -6.38
CA ARG A 153 8.97 -12.41 -7.79
C ARG A 153 8.02 -13.58 -7.97
N LEU A 154 6.75 -13.30 -8.05
CA LEU A 154 5.73 -14.30 -8.35
C LEU A 154 5.51 -14.43 -9.85
N ASP A 155 5.28 -15.67 -10.30
CA ASP A 155 5.07 -15.99 -11.70
C ASP A 155 3.78 -15.38 -12.24
N LEU A 156 3.85 -14.84 -13.46
CA LEU A 156 2.73 -14.49 -14.31
C LEU A 156 2.56 -15.50 -15.42
N GLY A 157 1.38 -16.08 -15.54
CA GLY A 157 1.02 -16.98 -16.64
C GLY A 157 0.76 -16.24 -17.95
N VAL A 158 0.73 -16.99 -19.05
CA VAL A 158 0.35 -16.43 -20.37
C VAL A 158 -1.09 -15.92 -20.32
N GLY A 159 -1.30 -14.66 -20.76
CA GLY A 159 -2.61 -13.99 -20.72
C GLY A 159 -3.09 -13.62 -19.32
N GLU A 160 -2.22 -13.69 -18.33
CA GLU A 160 -2.52 -13.22 -16.98
C GLU A 160 -2.37 -11.71 -16.89
N THR A 161 -3.40 -11.04 -16.38
CA THR A 161 -3.47 -9.60 -16.20
C THR A 161 -3.58 -9.23 -14.73
N VAL A 162 -2.91 -8.14 -14.36
CA VAL A 162 -2.82 -7.62 -13.00
C VAL A 162 -3.57 -6.30 -12.89
N TYR A 163 -4.34 -6.14 -11.81
CA TYR A 163 -5.16 -4.97 -11.50
C TYR A 163 -4.92 -4.53 -10.05
N GLY A 164 -5.29 -3.29 -9.72
CA GLY A 164 -5.18 -2.79 -8.34
C GLY A 164 -4.03 -1.81 -8.15
N LEU A 165 -3.32 -1.91 -7.02
CA LEU A 165 -2.24 -1.02 -6.57
C LEU A 165 -2.69 0.42 -6.30
N GLY A 166 -3.96 0.60 -5.93
CA GLY A 166 -4.54 1.90 -5.62
C GLY A 166 -5.11 2.63 -6.84
N GLU A 167 -5.49 3.88 -6.62
CA GLU A 167 -6.02 4.76 -7.66
C GLU A 167 -4.86 5.42 -8.42
N ARG A 168 -4.81 5.22 -9.74
CA ARG A 168 -3.72 5.67 -10.60
C ARG A 168 -4.26 6.26 -11.90
N PHE A 169 -3.58 7.26 -12.44
CA PHE A 169 -3.88 7.88 -13.73
C PHE A 169 -3.31 7.11 -14.94
N THR A 170 -2.74 5.93 -14.70
CA THR A 170 -2.23 5.01 -15.71
C THR A 170 -3.28 3.98 -16.10
N ALA A 171 -2.96 3.13 -17.09
CA ALA A 171 -3.87 2.08 -17.54
C ALA A 171 -4.36 1.16 -16.40
N LEU A 172 -5.61 0.70 -16.47
CA LEU A 172 -6.21 -0.20 -15.48
C LEU A 172 -5.46 -1.52 -15.34
N VAL A 173 -5.01 -2.09 -16.45
CA VAL A 173 -4.11 -3.26 -16.48
C VAL A 173 -2.72 -2.79 -16.14
N ARG A 174 -2.12 -3.38 -15.11
CA ARG A 174 -0.81 -2.96 -14.60
C ARG A 174 0.39 -3.63 -15.28
N ASN A 175 0.17 -4.62 -16.14
CA ASN A 175 1.24 -5.30 -16.86
C ASN A 175 2.11 -4.29 -17.64
N GLY A 176 3.42 -4.39 -17.48
CA GLY A 176 4.41 -3.48 -18.06
C GLY A 176 4.69 -2.22 -17.23
N GLN A 177 4.00 -2.01 -16.10
CA GLN A 177 4.17 -0.84 -15.25
C GLN A 177 5.09 -1.14 -14.06
N THR A 178 5.86 -0.12 -13.66
CA THR A 178 6.48 -0.01 -12.33
C THR A 178 5.57 0.88 -11.49
N VAL A 179 5.19 0.43 -10.30
CA VAL A 179 4.28 1.14 -9.40
C VAL A 179 4.90 1.21 -8.01
N GLU A 180 5.11 2.41 -7.51
CA GLU A 180 5.53 2.63 -6.13
C GLU A 180 4.33 3.03 -5.27
N THR A 181 4.14 2.33 -4.14
CA THR A 181 3.06 2.62 -3.19
C THR A 181 3.51 3.66 -2.18
N TRP A 182 3.68 4.87 -2.64
CA TRP A 182 4.07 6.00 -1.82
C TRP A 182 3.11 7.18 -2.02
N ASN A 183 2.54 7.69 -0.93
CA ASN A 183 1.64 8.85 -0.98
C ASN A 183 2.47 10.12 -1.20
N ARG A 184 2.59 10.52 -2.45
CA ARG A 184 3.12 11.83 -2.84
C ARG A 184 1.98 12.73 -3.26
N ASP A 185 2.17 14.03 -3.09
CA ASP A 185 1.24 15.02 -3.62
C ASP A 185 1.29 14.94 -5.15
N GLY A 186 0.33 14.23 -5.71
CA GLY A 186 0.25 13.88 -7.13
C GLY A 186 -0.69 14.78 -7.88
N GLY A 187 -0.29 15.16 -9.09
CA GLY A 187 -1.18 15.78 -10.06
C GLY A 187 -2.01 14.74 -10.83
N THR A 188 -2.79 15.21 -11.78
CA THR A 188 -3.63 14.38 -12.65
C THR A 188 -2.91 13.88 -13.90
N SER A 189 -1.62 14.17 -14.06
CA SER A 189 -0.84 13.94 -15.28
C SER A 189 0.37 13.03 -15.09
N THR A 190 0.55 12.45 -13.91
CA THR A 190 1.66 11.56 -13.57
C THR A 190 1.17 10.25 -12.97
N GLU A 191 2.09 9.30 -12.76
CA GLU A 191 1.85 8.05 -12.05
C GLU A 191 1.63 8.23 -10.54
N GLN A 192 1.92 9.39 -9.99
CA GLN A 192 1.75 9.68 -8.57
C GLN A 192 0.28 9.63 -8.16
N SER A 193 0.03 9.22 -6.92
CA SER A 193 -1.31 9.02 -6.42
C SER A 193 -1.39 9.27 -4.93
N TYR A 194 -2.52 9.77 -4.46
CA TYR A 194 -2.83 9.91 -3.04
C TYR A 194 -3.31 8.61 -2.40
N LYS A 195 -3.81 7.67 -3.21
CA LYS A 195 -4.38 6.42 -2.71
C LYS A 195 -3.58 5.25 -3.20
N ASN A 196 -2.60 4.86 -2.41
CA ASN A 196 -1.76 3.72 -2.62
C ASN A 196 -2.25 2.55 -1.80
N ILE A 197 -2.41 1.40 -2.42
CA ILE A 197 -2.84 0.16 -1.78
C ILE A 197 -1.89 -0.93 -2.26
N PRO A 198 -1.05 -1.53 -1.38
CA PRO A 198 -0.08 -2.55 -1.77
C PRO A 198 -0.75 -3.91 -2.01
N PHE A 199 -1.84 -3.90 -2.77
CA PHE A 199 -2.64 -5.05 -3.12
C PHE A 199 -2.92 -5.07 -4.61
N TYR A 200 -2.68 -6.22 -5.24
CA TYR A 200 -3.12 -6.50 -6.59
C TYR A 200 -3.97 -7.76 -6.67
N LEU A 201 -4.78 -7.85 -7.70
CA LEU A 201 -5.52 -9.06 -8.05
C LEU A 201 -5.30 -9.41 -9.52
N THR A 202 -5.51 -10.69 -9.86
CA THR A 202 -5.33 -11.19 -11.21
C THR A 202 -6.62 -11.73 -11.80
N ASN A 203 -6.67 -11.86 -13.12
CA ASN A 203 -7.76 -12.56 -13.81
C ASN A 203 -7.72 -14.09 -13.59
N ARG A 204 -6.72 -14.61 -12.88
CA ARG A 204 -6.61 -16.03 -12.52
C ARG A 204 -7.27 -16.38 -11.19
N GLY A 205 -7.89 -15.39 -10.53
CA GLY A 205 -8.68 -15.62 -9.32
C GLY A 205 -7.84 -15.69 -8.05
N TYR A 206 -6.76 -14.93 -7.96
CA TYR A 206 -6.05 -14.68 -6.72
C TYR A 206 -5.64 -13.22 -6.63
N GLY A 207 -5.39 -12.76 -5.41
CA GLY A 207 -4.79 -11.47 -5.12
C GLY A 207 -3.59 -11.61 -4.21
N VAL A 208 -2.73 -10.60 -4.19
CA VAL A 208 -1.56 -10.53 -3.31
C VAL A 208 -1.58 -9.19 -2.57
N LEU A 209 -1.53 -9.27 -1.25
CA LEU A 209 -1.34 -8.12 -0.37
C LEU A 209 0.09 -8.15 0.17
N VAL A 210 0.86 -7.10 -0.06
CA VAL A 210 2.15 -6.89 0.60
C VAL A 210 1.91 -6.09 1.87
N ASN A 211 2.15 -6.69 3.04
CA ASN A 211 1.78 -6.13 4.33
C ASN A 211 2.88 -5.21 4.88
N HIS A 212 3.10 -4.11 4.16
CA HIS A 212 4.09 -3.11 4.55
C HIS A 212 3.51 -1.69 4.42
N PRO A 213 3.63 -0.84 5.45
CA PRO A 213 3.28 0.58 5.38
C PRO A 213 4.34 1.43 4.68
N GLU A 214 5.56 0.89 4.53
CA GLU A 214 6.67 1.52 3.83
C GLU A 214 6.41 1.60 2.33
N ASN A 215 7.32 2.23 1.60
CA ASN A 215 7.29 2.22 0.15
C ASN A 215 7.51 0.80 -0.38
N VAL A 216 6.50 0.26 -1.04
CA VAL A 216 6.60 -1.00 -1.78
C VAL A 216 6.71 -0.69 -3.26
N SER A 217 7.78 -1.15 -3.89
CA SER A 217 7.95 -1.05 -5.34
C SER A 217 7.46 -2.33 -6.02
N PHE A 218 6.54 -2.19 -6.97
CA PHE A 218 6.01 -3.28 -7.78
C PHE A 218 6.49 -3.15 -9.22
N GLU A 219 7.21 -4.14 -9.72
CA GLU A 219 7.56 -4.31 -11.13
C GLU A 219 6.62 -5.36 -11.74
N VAL A 220 5.51 -4.89 -12.32
CA VAL A 220 4.48 -5.77 -12.90
C VAL A 220 4.84 -6.09 -14.35
N GLY A 221 5.65 -7.10 -14.56
CA GLY A 221 6.17 -7.43 -15.89
C GLY A 221 7.09 -6.35 -16.49
N SER A 222 7.56 -5.39 -15.71
CA SER A 222 8.37 -4.26 -16.17
C SER A 222 9.87 -4.47 -16.01
N GLU A 223 10.31 -5.40 -15.17
CA GLU A 223 11.69 -5.92 -15.14
C GLU A 223 11.77 -7.26 -15.88
N LYS A 224 10.92 -8.23 -15.49
CA LYS A 224 10.77 -9.53 -16.16
C LYS A 224 9.33 -9.72 -16.57
N VAL A 225 9.05 -9.86 -17.86
CA VAL A 225 7.70 -9.89 -18.43
C VAL A 225 6.79 -10.99 -17.85
N SER A 226 7.38 -12.07 -17.35
CA SER A 226 6.68 -13.21 -16.75
C SER A 226 6.59 -13.17 -15.23
N LYS A 227 6.84 -12.01 -14.61
CA LYS A 227 6.89 -11.88 -13.14
C LYS A 227 6.19 -10.62 -12.66
N VAL A 228 5.58 -10.72 -11.48
CA VAL A 228 5.32 -9.57 -10.61
C VAL A 228 6.37 -9.59 -9.52
N GLN A 229 7.28 -8.62 -9.53
CA GLN A 229 8.25 -8.41 -8.48
C GLN A 229 7.71 -7.36 -7.51
N PHE A 230 7.90 -7.56 -6.23
CA PHE A 230 7.71 -6.53 -5.21
C PHE A 230 8.88 -6.55 -4.24
N SER A 231 9.27 -5.35 -3.80
CA SER A 231 10.42 -5.13 -2.92
C SER A 231 10.12 -4.07 -1.88
N VAL A 232 10.65 -4.28 -0.68
CA VAL A 232 10.49 -3.41 0.49
C VAL A 232 11.85 -3.14 1.10
N GLU A 233 12.09 -1.91 1.53
CA GLU A 233 13.27 -1.55 2.31
C GLU A 233 13.19 -2.18 3.69
N GLY A 234 14.29 -2.77 4.17
CA GLY A 234 14.40 -3.36 5.50
C GLY A 234 14.89 -4.80 5.48
N GLU A 235 14.60 -5.51 6.57
CA GLU A 235 15.15 -6.83 6.87
C GLU A 235 14.13 -7.96 6.71
N TYR A 236 12.88 -7.65 6.37
CA TYR A 236 11.84 -8.64 6.14
C TYR A 236 10.85 -8.20 5.06
N LEU A 237 10.15 -9.19 4.50
CA LEU A 237 9.04 -9.01 3.59
C LEU A 237 7.90 -9.93 4.02
N GLU A 238 6.72 -9.36 4.27
CA GLU A 238 5.51 -10.11 4.55
C GLU A 238 4.46 -9.87 3.48
N TYR A 239 3.88 -10.94 2.95
CA TYR A 239 2.80 -10.83 1.98
C TYR A 239 1.80 -11.99 2.12
N PHE A 240 0.60 -11.79 1.61
CA PHE A 240 -0.50 -12.75 1.64
C PHE A 240 -0.98 -13.05 0.24
N VAL A 241 -1.16 -14.34 -0.05
CA VAL A 241 -1.87 -14.79 -1.25
C VAL A 241 -3.31 -15.11 -0.85
N ILE A 242 -4.24 -14.39 -1.47
CA ILE A 242 -5.67 -14.44 -1.19
C ILE A 242 -6.36 -15.15 -2.36
N ASP A 243 -6.88 -16.34 -2.09
CA ASP A 243 -7.56 -17.15 -3.08
C ASP A 243 -9.00 -16.69 -3.33
N GLY A 244 -9.49 -16.91 -4.53
CA GLY A 244 -10.89 -16.71 -4.89
C GLY A 244 -11.12 -16.97 -6.39
N PRO A 245 -12.03 -17.88 -6.78
CA PRO A 245 -12.25 -18.24 -8.18
C PRO A 245 -12.68 -17.07 -9.05
N THR A 246 -13.20 -15.98 -8.45
CA THR A 246 -13.57 -14.75 -9.14
C THR A 246 -12.94 -13.52 -8.46
N PRO A 247 -12.72 -12.40 -9.17
CA PRO A 247 -12.27 -11.15 -8.57
C PRO A 247 -13.15 -10.67 -7.40
N LYS A 248 -14.46 -10.91 -7.46
CA LYS A 248 -15.39 -10.56 -6.38
C LYS A 248 -15.11 -11.34 -5.10
N GLU A 249 -14.79 -12.62 -5.20
CA GLU A 249 -14.47 -13.46 -4.05
C GLU A 249 -13.12 -13.10 -3.46
N VAL A 250 -12.11 -12.80 -4.31
CA VAL A 250 -10.83 -12.27 -3.85
C VAL A 250 -11.04 -10.97 -3.06
N LEU A 251 -11.78 -10.01 -3.61
CA LEU A 251 -12.09 -8.74 -2.93
C LEU A 251 -12.91 -8.95 -1.66
N ASN A 252 -13.83 -9.91 -1.65
CA ASN A 252 -14.60 -10.25 -0.46
C ASN A 252 -13.69 -10.75 0.66
N ARG A 253 -12.76 -11.66 0.37
CA ARG A 253 -11.78 -12.16 1.36
C ARG A 253 -10.79 -11.07 1.77
N TYR A 254 -10.26 -10.32 0.81
CA TYR A 254 -9.37 -9.20 1.06
C TYR A 254 -9.99 -8.19 2.04
N THR A 255 -11.19 -7.69 1.76
CA THR A 255 -11.84 -6.69 2.62
C THR A 255 -12.34 -7.28 3.95
N ARG A 256 -12.63 -8.57 4.03
CA ARG A 256 -12.88 -9.24 5.32
C ARG A 256 -11.62 -9.28 6.17
N PHE A 257 -10.47 -9.48 5.55
CA PHE A 257 -9.17 -9.56 6.21
C PHE A 257 -8.65 -8.19 6.63
N THR A 258 -8.75 -7.18 5.77
CA THR A 258 -8.21 -5.82 5.99
C THR A 258 -9.22 -4.84 6.60
N GLY A 259 -10.48 -5.19 6.66
CA GLY A 259 -11.58 -4.34 7.11
C GLY A 259 -12.58 -4.02 5.99
N ARG A 260 -13.87 -4.07 6.33
CA ARG A 260 -14.94 -3.70 5.42
C ARG A 260 -15.09 -2.18 5.37
N PRO A 261 -15.20 -1.58 4.17
CA PRO A 261 -15.56 -0.17 4.08
C PRO A 261 -17.01 0.04 4.58
N ALA A 262 -17.28 1.21 5.13
CA ALA A 262 -18.65 1.62 5.39
C ALA A 262 -19.44 1.70 4.08
N LEU A 263 -20.74 1.41 4.13
CA LEU A 263 -21.62 1.65 3.00
C LEU A 263 -21.98 3.14 2.94
N PRO A 264 -21.45 3.90 1.97
CA PRO A 264 -21.74 5.32 1.89
C PRO A 264 -23.18 5.55 1.36
N PRO A 265 -23.79 6.70 1.66
CA PRO A 265 -25.11 7.03 1.16
C PRO A 265 -25.10 7.20 -0.39
N ALA A 266 -26.21 6.86 -1.03
CA ALA A 266 -26.30 6.86 -2.50
C ALA A 266 -25.91 8.18 -3.16
N TRP A 267 -26.22 9.33 -2.55
CA TRP A 267 -25.87 10.66 -3.08
C TRP A 267 -24.34 10.87 -3.20
N SER A 268 -23.52 10.17 -2.39
CA SER A 268 -22.06 10.32 -2.44
C SER A 268 -21.44 9.75 -3.72
N PHE A 269 -22.18 8.92 -4.46
CA PHE A 269 -21.80 8.43 -5.79
C PHE A 269 -22.27 9.35 -6.92
N GLY A 270 -22.95 10.45 -6.59
CA GLY A 270 -23.35 11.47 -7.56
C GLY A 270 -22.19 12.37 -7.97
N LEU A 271 -22.52 13.40 -8.80
CA LEU A 271 -21.52 14.35 -9.27
C LEU A 271 -21.12 15.33 -8.15
N TRP A 272 -19.83 15.47 -7.95
CA TRP A 272 -19.17 16.46 -7.08
C TRP A 272 -18.51 17.51 -7.97
N LEU A 273 -18.87 18.78 -7.80
CA LEU A 273 -18.27 19.88 -8.52
C LEU A 273 -17.33 20.66 -7.61
N THR A 274 -16.12 20.89 -8.09
CA THR A 274 -15.16 21.82 -7.49
C THR A 274 -14.43 22.55 -8.60
N THR A 275 -14.05 23.80 -8.36
CA THR A 275 -13.13 24.54 -9.23
C THR A 275 -11.69 24.47 -8.75
N SER A 276 -11.45 23.64 -7.72
CA SER A 276 -10.16 23.51 -7.07
C SER A 276 -9.61 24.87 -6.63
N PHE A 277 -8.32 25.09 -6.74
CA PHE A 277 -7.63 26.36 -6.48
C PHE A 277 -7.43 27.19 -7.77
N THR A 278 -8.04 26.81 -8.87
CA THR A 278 -7.84 27.48 -10.17
C THR A 278 -8.73 28.71 -10.36
N THR A 279 -9.71 28.90 -9.51
CA THR A 279 -10.69 30.00 -9.60
C THR A 279 -10.83 30.66 -8.23
N ASN A 280 -10.74 31.98 -8.19
CA ASN A 280 -11.23 32.75 -7.05
C ASN A 280 -12.75 32.72 -7.06
N TYR A 281 -13.37 32.27 -5.98
CA TYR A 281 -14.81 32.15 -5.90
C TYR A 281 -15.35 32.70 -4.58
N ASP A 282 -16.43 33.43 -4.73
CA ASP A 282 -17.35 33.85 -3.68
C ASP A 282 -18.69 33.15 -3.86
N GLU A 283 -19.68 33.44 -3.03
CA GLU A 283 -21.01 32.84 -3.14
C GLU A 283 -21.65 33.09 -4.52
N ALA A 284 -21.49 34.28 -5.12
CA ALA A 284 -22.08 34.58 -6.41
C ALA A 284 -21.45 33.71 -7.52
N THR A 285 -20.13 33.59 -7.50
CA THR A 285 -19.38 32.74 -8.45
C THR A 285 -19.77 31.25 -8.31
N VAL A 286 -19.87 30.76 -7.08
CA VAL A 286 -20.32 29.38 -6.78
C VAL A 286 -21.72 29.15 -7.33
N ASN A 287 -22.65 30.09 -7.08
CA ASN A 287 -24.02 29.98 -7.61
C ASN A 287 -24.03 29.96 -9.14
N SER A 288 -23.18 30.76 -9.82
CA SER A 288 -23.12 30.78 -11.29
C SER A 288 -22.73 29.40 -11.87
N PHE A 289 -21.85 28.68 -11.21
CA PHE A 289 -21.50 27.28 -11.61
C PHE A 289 -22.67 26.33 -11.39
N ILE A 290 -23.31 26.42 -10.24
CA ILE A 290 -24.43 25.53 -9.87
C ILE A 290 -25.63 25.76 -10.80
N ASP A 291 -25.98 27.03 -11.05
CA ASP A 291 -27.07 27.40 -11.93
C ASP A 291 -26.74 27.02 -13.39
N GLY A 292 -25.48 27.16 -13.81
CA GLY A 292 -25.02 26.71 -15.11
C GLY A 292 -25.11 25.20 -15.32
N MET A 293 -24.95 24.39 -14.26
CA MET A 293 -25.20 22.94 -14.29
C MET A 293 -26.70 22.67 -14.46
N ALA A 294 -27.55 23.33 -13.68
CA ALA A 294 -29.01 23.19 -13.75
C ALA A 294 -29.57 23.61 -15.12
N GLU A 295 -29.12 24.70 -15.72
CA GLU A 295 -29.50 25.17 -17.06
C GLU A 295 -29.19 24.13 -18.16
N ARG A 296 -28.20 23.27 -17.94
CA ARG A 296 -27.78 22.21 -18.88
C ARG A 296 -28.35 20.86 -18.56
N ASP A 297 -29.26 20.79 -17.61
CA ASP A 297 -29.85 19.53 -17.11
C ASP A 297 -28.79 18.51 -16.65
N LEU A 298 -27.70 19.03 -16.05
CA LEU A 298 -26.61 18.21 -15.49
C LEU A 298 -26.85 18.02 -13.99
N PRO A 299 -27.04 16.76 -13.51
CA PRO A 299 -27.31 16.53 -12.11
C PRO A 299 -26.07 16.83 -11.27
N LEU A 300 -26.21 17.71 -10.29
CA LEU A 300 -25.17 18.04 -9.32
C LEU A 300 -25.63 17.64 -7.92
N HIS A 301 -24.80 16.92 -7.17
CA HIS A 301 -25.14 16.42 -5.85
C HIS A 301 -24.34 17.10 -4.74
N VAL A 302 -23.09 17.43 -4.99
CA VAL A 302 -22.18 18.01 -4.00
C VAL A 302 -21.42 19.16 -4.62
N PHE A 303 -21.36 20.28 -3.93
CA PHE A 303 -20.38 21.34 -4.21
C PHE A 303 -19.25 21.27 -3.21
N HIS A 304 -18.02 21.18 -3.68
CA HIS A 304 -16.81 21.09 -2.88
C HIS A 304 -16.05 22.40 -2.95
N PHE A 305 -15.91 23.06 -1.80
CA PHE A 305 -15.06 24.24 -1.65
C PHE A 305 -13.63 23.78 -1.40
N ASP A 306 -12.70 24.17 -2.26
CA ASP A 306 -11.28 23.95 -2.09
C ASP A 306 -10.67 24.96 -1.12
N CYS A 307 -9.36 24.96 -0.93
CA CYS A 307 -8.64 25.68 0.12
C CYS A 307 -9.04 27.18 0.33
N PHE A 308 -9.57 27.85 -0.68
CA PHE A 308 -9.94 29.27 -0.62
C PHE A 308 -11.24 29.58 0.14
N TRP A 309 -11.86 28.61 0.77
CA TRP A 309 -12.91 28.91 1.76
C TRP A 309 -12.32 29.51 3.04
N MET A 310 -11.04 29.22 3.33
CA MET A 310 -10.28 29.78 4.45
C MET A 310 -9.49 31.02 4.03
N LYS A 311 -9.08 31.82 4.99
CA LYS A 311 -8.23 33.00 4.77
C LYS A 311 -6.87 32.61 4.20
N ALA A 312 -6.35 33.46 3.33
CA ALA A 312 -5.03 33.29 2.76
C ALA A 312 -3.94 33.20 3.85
N PHE A 313 -3.04 32.23 3.73
CA PHE A 313 -1.96 31.92 4.68
C PHE A 313 -2.41 31.52 6.09
N GLN A 314 -3.69 31.17 6.27
CA GLN A 314 -4.29 30.70 7.52
C GLN A 314 -4.91 29.32 7.34
N TRP A 315 -4.25 28.44 6.56
CA TRP A 315 -4.75 27.10 6.29
C TRP A 315 -5.04 26.31 7.57
N CYS A 316 -6.16 25.63 7.53
CA CYS A 316 -6.64 24.72 8.57
C CYS A 316 -6.85 25.34 9.96
N ASP A 317 -7.19 26.63 9.99
CA ASP A 317 -7.81 27.25 11.17
C ASP A 317 -9.31 26.97 11.25
N PHE A 318 -9.90 26.41 10.18
CA PHE A 318 -11.30 26.03 10.05
C PHE A 318 -12.28 27.23 10.13
N GLU A 319 -11.81 28.41 9.78
CA GLU A 319 -12.62 29.62 9.73
C GLU A 319 -12.87 30.05 8.27
N TRP A 320 -14.14 30.32 7.94
CA TRP A 320 -14.48 30.96 6.66
C TRP A 320 -13.85 32.33 6.55
N ASP A 321 -13.34 32.66 5.36
CA ASP A 321 -12.87 34.02 5.09
C ASP A 321 -14.05 35.00 5.06
N PRO A 322 -14.22 35.90 6.03
CA PRO A 322 -15.37 36.79 6.10
C PRO A 322 -15.37 37.85 5.00
N GLN A 323 -14.23 38.08 4.31
CA GLN A 323 -14.19 39.01 3.19
C GLN A 323 -14.80 38.39 1.93
N THR A 324 -14.60 37.07 1.76
CA THR A 324 -15.10 36.30 0.61
C THR A 324 -16.48 35.70 0.88
N PHE A 325 -16.70 35.23 2.11
CA PHE A 325 -17.92 34.56 2.55
C PHE A 325 -18.46 35.23 3.83
N PRO A 326 -19.12 36.41 3.69
CA PRO A 326 -19.60 37.16 4.86
C PRO A 326 -20.76 36.51 5.60
N ASP A 327 -21.51 35.60 4.96
CA ASP A 327 -22.64 34.85 5.53
C ASP A 327 -22.55 33.38 5.18
N PRO A 328 -21.54 32.63 5.70
CA PRO A 328 -21.33 31.24 5.31
C PRO A 328 -22.47 30.32 5.74
N GLU A 329 -23.10 30.55 6.89
CA GLU A 329 -24.24 29.75 7.35
C GLU A 329 -25.47 29.93 6.44
N GLY A 330 -25.77 31.17 6.07
CA GLY A 330 -26.85 31.46 5.12
C GLY A 330 -26.55 30.89 3.73
N MET A 331 -25.32 31.00 3.25
CA MET A 331 -24.90 30.40 1.98
C MET A 331 -25.10 28.88 2.00
N ILE A 332 -24.62 28.19 3.03
CA ILE A 332 -24.79 26.73 3.14
C ILE A 332 -26.27 26.36 3.17
N ARG A 333 -27.12 27.13 3.83
CA ARG A 333 -28.56 26.93 3.83
C ARG A 333 -29.16 27.04 2.45
N ARG A 334 -28.85 28.12 1.70
CA ARG A 334 -29.29 28.33 0.34
C ARG A 334 -28.84 27.21 -0.62
N LEU A 335 -27.62 26.72 -0.47
CA LEU A 335 -27.12 25.57 -1.24
C LEU A 335 -27.89 24.29 -0.92
N LYS A 336 -28.20 24.04 0.36
CA LYS A 336 -29.01 22.89 0.79
C LYS A 336 -30.46 22.99 0.28
N GLU A 337 -31.03 24.16 0.22
CA GLU A 337 -32.38 24.40 -0.37
C GLU A 337 -32.41 24.03 -1.87
N LYS A 338 -31.28 24.19 -2.60
CA LYS A 338 -31.10 23.70 -3.97
C LYS A 338 -30.88 22.17 -4.04
N GLY A 339 -30.95 21.45 -2.93
CA GLY A 339 -30.76 20.00 -2.86
C GLY A 339 -29.29 19.54 -2.77
N LEU A 340 -28.35 20.46 -2.69
CA LEU A 340 -26.92 20.15 -2.68
C LEU A 340 -26.40 19.75 -1.30
N LYS A 341 -25.41 18.89 -1.27
CA LYS A 341 -24.51 18.71 -0.13
C LYS A 341 -23.29 19.61 -0.29
N VAL A 342 -22.70 19.99 0.83
CA VAL A 342 -21.51 20.85 0.87
C VAL A 342 -20.36 20.06 1.48
N CYS A 343 -19.22 20.10 0.82
CA CYS A 343 -17.95 19.59 1.30
C CYS A 343 -16.93 20.72 1.31
N VAL A 344 -16.01 20.71 2.25
CA VAL A 344 -14.91 21.67 2.33
C VAL A 344 -13.57 20.93 2.35
N TRP A 345 -12.59 21.47 1.67
CA TRP A 345 -11.23 20.95 1.66
C TRP A 345 -10.52 21.23 2.98
N ILE A 346 -9.77 20.28 3.46
CA ILE A 346 -8.83 20.42 4.57
C ILE A 346 -7.54 19.64 4.28
N ASN A 347 -6.46 20.04 4.91
CA ASN A 347 -5.23 19.25 4.96
C ASN A 347 -4.58 19.33 6.36
N PRO A 348 -3.49 18.56 6.62
CA PRO A 348 -2.82 18.57 7.92
C PRO A 348 -1.81 19.71 8.10
N TYR A 349 -1.76 20.68 7.21
CA TYR A 349 -0.81 21.79 7.29
C TYR A 349 -1.43 22.96 8.04
N ILE A 350 -0.65 23.60 8.88
CA ILE A 350 -1.05 24.80 9.64
C ILE A 350 -0.18 25.97 9.20
N GLY A 351 -0.81 27.01 8.67
CA GLY A 351 -0.12 28.23 8.29
C GLY A 351 0.41 28.98 9.51
N GLN A 352 1.62 29.54 9.43
CA GLN A 352 2.23 30.29 10.56
C GLN A 352 1.42 31.53 10.94
N LYS A 353 0.61 32.05 10.03
CA LYS A 353 -0.30 33.17 10.28
C LYS A 353 -1.60 32.72 10.96
N SER A 354 -1.89 31.43 11.01
CA SER A 354 -3.09 30.92 11.66
C SER A 354 -3.11 31.24 13.16
N PRO A 355 -4.23 31.70 13.71
CA PRO A 355 -4.34 32.04 15.13
C PRO A 355 -4.08 30.85 16.05
N ILE A 356 -4.29 29.61 15.58
CA ILE A 356 -4.04 28.39 16.37
C ILE A 356 -2.59 27.88 16.28
N PHE A 357 -1.72 28.48 15.45
CA PHE A 357 -0.36 28.00 15.23
C PHE A 357 0.46 27.93 16.52
N ASN A 358 0.46 29.01 17.32
CA ASN A 358 1.22 29.05 18.56
C ASN A 358 0.72 28.03 19.61
N GLU A 359 -0.62 27.87 19.71
CA GLU A 359 -1.21 26.86 20.58
C GLU A 359 -0.75 25.44 20.22
N LEU A 360 -0.77 25.10 18.92
CA LEU A 360 -0.35 23.78 18.45
C LEU A 360 1.14 23.55 18.67
N LYS A 361 1.96 24.59 18.50
CA LYS A 361 3.39 24.56 18.78
C LYS A 361 3.67 24.30 20.26
N GLU A 362 3.05 25.05 21.17
CA GLU A 362 3.22 24.94 22.61
C GLU A 362 2.75 23.58 23.16
N LYS A 363 1.62 23.08 22.65
CA LYS A 363 1.09 21.76 22.99
C LYS A 363 1.85 20.59 22.37
N GLY A 364 2.83 20.86 21.50
CA GLY A 364 3.65 19.83 20.85
C GLY A 364 2.90 18.97 19.82
N TYR A 365 1.85 19.50 19.20
CA TYR A 365 1.08 18.81 18.19
C TYR A 365 1.71 18.83 16.78
N LEU A 366 2.67 19.74 16.56
CA LEU A 366 3.38 19.84 15.29
C LEU A 366 4.47 18.77 15.18
N LEU A 367 4.72 18.28 13.98
CA LEU A 367 5.77 17.31 13.71
C LEU A 367 7.14 17.92 13.97
N LYS A 368 8.05 17.12 14.54
CA LYS A 368 9.41 17.52 14.86
C LYS A 368 10.42 16.69 14.08
N ARG A 369 11.53 17.34 13.74
CA ARG A 369 12.74 16.68 13.25
C ARG A 369 13.46 15.95 14.40
N PRO A 370 14.41 15.07 14.10
CA PRO A 370 15.19 14.39 15.14
C PRO A 370 15.94 15.32 16.11
N ASP A 371 16.31 16.53 15.67
CA ASP A 371 16.95 17.56 16.47
C ASP A 371 15.97 18.34 17.39
N GLY A 372 14.69 18.01 17.34
CA GLY A 372 13.61 18.66 18.11
C GLY A 372 13.05 19.92 17.48
N SER A 373 13.60 20.42 16.37
CA SER A 373 13.03 21.53 15.61
C SER A 373 11.73 21.10 14.92
N LEU A 374 10.87 22.08 14.65
CA LEU A 374 9.63 21.80 13.91
C LEU A 374 9.96 21.49 12.45
N TRP A 375 9.22 20.50 11.89
CA TRP A 375 9.30 20.20 10.48
C TRP A 375 8.48 21.20 9.67
N GLN A 376 9.08 21.80 8.62
CA GLN A 376 8.47 22.79 7.77
C GLN A 376 8.54 22.35 6.31
N TRP A 377 7.47 22.63 5.57
CA TRP A 377 7.38 22.38 4.13
C TRP A 377 7.18 23.67 3.38
N ASP A 378 8.10 24.01 2.48
CA ASP A 378 8.07 25.23 1.69
C ASP A 378 7.70 25.01 0.20
N LYS A 379 7.50 23.76 -0.22
CA LYS A 379 7.35 23.46 -1.65
C LYS A 379 5.96 23.74 -2.18
N TRP A 380 4.92 23.39 -1.43
CA TRP A 380 3.53 23.49 -1.86
C TRP A 380 2.85 24.73 -1.29
N GLN A 381 3.02 24.96 -0.02
CA GLN A 381 2.46 26.10 0.70
C GLN A 381 3.51 26.66 1.67
N PRO A 382 4.07 27.86 1.42
CA PRO A 382 5.17 28.40 2.20
C PRO A 382 4.84 28.55 3.70
N GLY A 383 5.76 28.14 4.54
CA GLY A 383 5.67 28.32 5.98
C GLY A 383 4.65 27.41 6.67
N LEU A 384 4.28 26.30 6.07
CA LEU A 384 3.33 25.35 6.64
C LEU A 384 4.04 24.21 7.36
N GLU A 385 3.42 23.76 8.42
CA GLU A 385 3.87 22.62 9.21
C GLU A 385 2.77 21.57 9.38
N ILE A 386 3.16 20.29 9.51
CA ILE A 386 2.20 19.20 9.65
C ILE A 386 1.78 19.05 11.10
N GLY A 387 0.48 19.13 11.37
CA GLY A 387 -0.09 18.90 12.69
C GLY A 387 -0.14 17.42 13.09
N ARG A 388 0.33 17.11 14.29
CA ARG A 388 0.35 15.74 14.84
C ARG A 388 -1.04 15.12 14.98
N ALA A 389 -2.05 15.91 15.27
CA ALA A 389 -3.43 15.45 15.45
C ALA A 389 -4.04 14.91 14.16
N SER A 390 -3.75 15.50 12.99
CA SER A 390 -4.29 15.06 11.71
C SER A 390 -3.70 13.73 11.23
N CYS A 391 -2.53 13.32 11.73
CA CYS A 391 -1.97 12.01 11.44
C CYS A 391 -2.71 10.88 12.16
N ARG A 392 -3.40 11.15 13.27
CA ARG A 392 -4.19 10.14 14.01
C ARG A 392 -5.59 9.94 13.41
N GLU A 393 -6.19 10.97 12.82
CA GLU A 393 -7.54 10.88 12.24
C GLU A 393 -7.60 10.26 10.84
N ARG A 394 -6.45 10.09 10.17
CA ARG A 394 -6.37 9.44 8.85
C ARG A 394 -6.23 7.92 8.88
N VAL A 395 -6.25 7.30 10.05
CA VAL A 395 -6.12 5.85 10.25
C VAL A 395 -7.48 5.15 10.40
N TYR A 396 -8.58 5.83 10.05
CA TYR A 396 -9.92 5.21 10.08
C TYR A 396 -10.59 5.24 8.71
#